data_909c5748922601998fb64055eb8f43ac
#
_entry.id   909c5748922601998fb64055eb8f43ac
#
_cell.length_a   1.000
_cell.length_b   1.000
_cell.length_c   1.000
_cell.angle_alpha   90.00
_cell.angle_beta   90.00
_cell.angle_gamma   90.00
#
_symmetry.space_group_name_H-M   'P 1'
#
loop_
_entity.id
_entity.type
_entity.pdbx_description
1 polymer ?
#
loop_
_entity_poly.entity_id
_entity_poly.type
_entity_poly.pdbx_seq_one_letter_code
_entity_poly.pdbx_strand_id
1 'polypeptide(L)'
;DGALATVVYIHWGNEYRTTPNKQQRAIAQKLCDLGVDVIIGGHPHVVQPLEILTAPDGGRTVCLYSMGNAVSNQRIYRASIKAGHTEDGVLFSVTFRRTGDGPVQISGVDVLPTWVNLYRDGDRDVFQIVPLDTAKDWRTAFDLDRPAAGPADTGNDGPANAENSYE
;
A
#
# COMPACT_ATOMS: atom_id res chain seq x y z
N ASP A 1 -9.10 -2.37 28.81
CA ASP A 1 -7.72 -1.85 28.67
C ASP A 1 -7.65 -0.36 28.36
N GLY A 2 -8.77 0.34 28.10
CA GLY A 2 -8.82 1.77 27.80
C GLY A 2 -8.40 2.13 26.36
N ALA A 3 -8.15 1.17 25.49
CA ALA A 3 -7.93 1.43 24.07
C ALA A 3 -9.20 1.99 23.43
N LEU A 4 -9.04 3.06 22.66
CA LEU A 4 -10.15 3.74 21.98
C LEU A 4 -10.39 3.18 20.58
N ALA A 5 -9.39 2.57 19.98
CA ALA A 5 -9.45 1.90 18.69
C ALA A 5 -8.42 0.75 18.66
N THR A 6 -8.71 -0.28 17.87
CA THR A 6 -7.83 -1.43 17.68
C THR A 6 -7.38 -1.49 16.23
N VAL A 7 -6.06 -1.44 16.02
CA VAL A 7 -5.44 -1.56 14.71
C VAL A 7 -4.59 -2.83 14.68
N VAL A 8 -4.82 -3.68 13.70
CA VAL A 8 -4.07 -4.93 13.49
C VAL A 8 -3.22 -4.80 12.23
N TYR A 9 -1.90 -4.96 12.38
CA TYR A 9 -1.00 -5.20 11.26
C TYR A 9 -0.73 -6.69 11.12
N ILE A 10 -0.93 -7.24 9.93
CA ILE A 10 -0.85 -8.69 9.71
C ILE A 10 -0.04 -9.03 8.44
N HIS A 11 0.86 -10.00 8.57
CA HIS A 11 1.65 -10.56 7.49
C HIS A 11 0.98 -11.84 6.99
N TRP A 12 0.40 -11.81 5.80
CA TRP A 12 -0.45 -12.90 5.28
C TRP A 12 -0.51 -12.95 3.75
N GLY A 13 -1.21 -13.95 3.25
CA GLY A 13 -1.52 -14.06 1.82
C GLY A 13 -0.43 -14.76 1.02
N ASN A 14 -0.45 -14.55 -0.28
CA ASN A 14 0.49 -15.13 -1.22
C ASN A 14 1.23 -14.00 -1.94
N GLU A 15 2.53 -14.15 -2.11
CA GLU A 15 3.36 -13.21 -2.85
C GLU A 15 2.82 -12.97 -4.27
N TYR A 16 2.89 -11.73 -4.70
CA TYR A 16 2.61 -11.27 -6.06
C TYR A 16 1.16 -11.55 -6.54
N ARG A 17 0.22 -11.67 -5.62
CA ARG A 17 -1.21 -11.77 -5.94
C ARG A 17 -1.92 -10.48 -5.58
N THR A 18 -2.52 -9.83 -6.58
CA THR A 18 -3.27 -8.57 -6.40
C THR A 18 -4.65 -8.77 -5.76
N THR A 19 -5.09 -10.02 -5.63
CA THR A 19 -6.37 -10.37 -4.98
C THR A 19 -6.15 -11.19 -3.72
N PRO A 20 -6.81 -10.86 -2.61
CA PRO A 20 -6.70 -11.62 -1.37
C PRO A 20 -7.27 -13.03 -1.53
N ASN A 21 -6.59 -14.01 -0.95
CA ASN A 21 -7.03 -15.40 -0.96
C ASN A 21 -8.17 -15.65 0.07
N LYS A 22 -8.75 -16.86 0.04
CA LYS A 22 -9.85 -17.24 0.95
C LYS A 22 -9.46 -17.15 2.43
N GLN A 23 -8.22 -17.48 2.78
CA GLN A 23 -7.74 -17.43 4.15
C GLN A 23 -7.64 -15.99 4.65
N GLN A 24 -7.09 -15.07 3.84
CA GLN A 24 -7.06 -13.65 4.17
C GLN A 24 -8.47 -13.11 4.45
N ARG A 25 -9.43 -13.41 3.57
CA ARG A 25 -10.83 -12.98 3.73
C ARG A 25 -11.47 -13.55 5.00
N ALA A 26 -11.25 -14.82 5.30
CA ALA A 26 -11.80 -15.45 6.51
C ALA A 26 -11.22 -14.86 7.80
N ILE A 27 -9.91 -14.60 7.83
CA ILE A 27 -9.25 -13.97 8.98
C ILE A 27 -9.72 -12.52 9.14
N ALA A 28 -9.81 -11.76 8.03
CA ALA A 28 -10.29 -10.37 8.07
C ALA A 28 -11.71 -10.28 8.63
N GLN A 29 -12.62 -11.14 8.17
CA GLN A 29 -13.99 -11.18 8.70
C GLN A 29 -14.01 -11.53 10.18
N LYS A 30 -13.23 -12.54 10.59
CA LYS A 30 -13.15 -12.91 12.01
C LYS A 30 -12.62 -11.78 12.89
N LEU A 31 -11.63 -11.02 12.43
CA LEU A 31 -11.13 -9.84 13.15
C LEU A 31 -12.20 -8.74 13.22
N CYS A 32 -12.97 -8.54 12.15
CA CYS A 32 -14.11 -7.64 12.13
C CYS A 32 -15.17 -8.05 13.16
N ASP A 33 -15.54 -9.34 13.22
CA ASP A 33 -16.50 -9.88 14.18
C ASP A 33 -16.04 -9.76 15.64
N LEU A 34 -14.74 -9.61 15.85
CA LEU A 34 -14.12 -9.36 17.17
C LEU A 34 -13.98 -7.87 17.51
N GLY A 35 -14.46 -6.96 16.64
CA GLY A 35 -14.45 -5.53 16.89
C GLY A 35 -13.12 -4.82 16.60
N VAL A 36 -12.30 -5.36 15.70
CA VAL A 36 -11.11 -4.65 15.20
C VAL A 36 -11.56 -3.52 14.29
N ASP A 37 -11.03 -2.31 14.49
CA ASP A 37 -11.41 -1.13 13.70
C ASP A 37 -10.68 -1.06 12.36
N VAL A 38 -9.38 -1.39 12.35
CA VAL A 38 -8.53 -1.29 11.14
C VAL A 38 -7.64 -2.52 11.01
N ILE A 39 -7.59 -3.08 9.80
CA ILE A 39 -6.66 -4.16 9.42
C ILE A 39 -5.75 -3.64 8.33
N ILE A 40 -4.44 -3.80 8.52
CA ILE A 40 -3.40 -3.44 7.56
C ILE A 40 -2.60 -4.68 7.21
N GLY A 41 -2.71 -5.14 5.97
CA GLY A 41 -2.01 -6.32 5.49
C GLY A 41 -0.66 -5.99 4.85
N GLY A 42 0.26 -6.96 4.93
CA GLY A 42 1.54 -6.98 4.23
C GLY A 42 1.89 -8.40 3.79
N HIS A 43 3.02 -8.59 3.15
CA HIS A 43 3.56 -9.83 2.56
C HIS A 43 3.32 -10.00 1.05
N PRO A 44 2.16 -9.71 0.44
CA PRO A 44 1.98 -9.96 -0.99
C PRO A 44 2.94 -9.20 -1.91
N HIS A 45 3.63 -8.16 -1.43
CA HIS A 45 4.52 -7.30 -2.19
C HIS A 45 3.88 -6.55 -3.36
N VAL A 46 2.57 -6.61 -3.45
CA VAL A 46 1.71 -5.86 -4.38
C VAL A 46 0.51 -5.33 -3.62
N VAL A 47 -0.05 -4.22 -4.07
CA VAL A 47 -1.25 -3.66 -3.46
C VAL A 47 -2.43 -4.61 -3.66
N GLN A 48 -3.22 -4.79 -2.62
CA GLN A 48 -4.48 -5.54 -2.66
C GLN A 48 -5.65 -4.61 -2.26
N PRO A 49 -6.91 -5.00 -2.54
CA PRO A 49 -8.06 -4.15 -2.28
C PRO A 49 -8.17 -3.61 -0.85
N LEU A 50 -8.75 -2.42 -0.74
CA LEU A 50 -9.31 -1.84 0.46
C LEU A 50 -10.80 -2.19 0.50
N GLU A 51 -11.27 -2.77 1.60
CA GLU A 51 -12.68 -3.13 1.79
C GLU A 51 -13.18 -2.63 3.16
N ILE A 52 -14.47 -2.32 3.23
CA ILE A 52 -15.17 -2.10 4.50
C ILE A 52 -15.94 -3.37 4.84
N LEU A 53 -15.49 -4.05 5.88
CA LEU A 53 -16.16 -5.23 6.40
C LEU A 53 -17.23 -4.84 7.41
N THR A 54 -18.26 -5.67 7.55
CA THR A 54 -19.35 -5.45 8.52
C THR A 54 -19.51 -6.72 9.36
N ALA A 55 -19.50 -6.54 10.66
CA ALA A 55 -19.74 -7.59 11.63
C ALA A 55 -21.26 -7.82 11.82
N PRO A 56 -21.70 -8.98 12.36
CA PRO A 56 -23.13 -9.28 12.57
C PRO A 56 -23.84 -8.31 13.51
N ASP A 57 -23.13 -7.63 14.41
CA ASP A 57 -23.66 -6.61 15.32
C ASP A 57 -23.72 -5.21 14.69
N GLY A 58 -23.31 -5.07 13.42
CA GLY A 58 -23.25 -3.80 12.67
C GLY A 58 -21.93 -3.05 12.83
N GLY A 59 -20.97 -3.55 13.59
CA GLY A 59 -19.62 -3.01 13.67
C GLY A 59 -18.92 -3.01 12.30
N ARG A 60 -18.02 -2.08 12.07
CA ARG A 60 -17.34 -1.90 10.77
C ARG A 60 -15.83 -1.88 10.93
N THR A 61 -15.15 -2.55 10.03
CA THR A 61 -13.68 -2.61 9.96
C THR A 61 -13.20 -2.13 8.60
N VAL A 62 -12.24 -1.23 8.59
CA VAL A 62 -11.50 -0.86 7.37
C VAL A 62 -10.36 -1.86 7.18
N CYS A 63 -10.37 -2.62 6.10
CA CYS A 63 -9.38 -3.64 5.80
C CYS A 63 -8.64 -3.32 4.51
N LEU A 64 -7.37 -2.95 4.61
CA LEU A 64 -6.43 -2.91 3.50
C LEU A 64 -5.68 -4.26 3.47
N TYR A 65 -5.99 -5.12 2.51
CA TYR A 65 -5.44 -6.47 2.46
C TYR A 65 -3.93 -6.53 2.20
N SER A 66 -3.37 -5.57 1.46
CA SER A 66 -1.93 -5.36 1.35
C SER A 66 -1.61 -3.93 0.93
N MET A 67 -0.64 -3.33 1.62
CA MET A 67 -0.12 -2.00 1.28
C MET A 67 0.85 -1.99 0.10
N GLY A 68 1.22 -3.15 -0.45
CA GLY A 68 2.32 -3.26 -1.40
C GLY A 68 3.68 -3.04 -0.74
N ASN A 69 4.62 -2.52 -1.49
CA ASN A 69 5.98 -2.24 -1.03
C ASN A 69 6.17 -0.75 -0.73
N ALA A 70 6.48 -0.41 0.52
CA ALA A 70 6.82 0.97 0.87
C ALA A 70 8.20 1.37 0.33
N VAL A 71 9.21 0.52 0.53
CA VAL A 71 10.55 0.62 -0.07
C VAL A 71 11.00 -0.79 -0.42
N SER A 72 11.36 -1.05 -1.67
CA SER A 72 11.76 -2.38 -2.10
C SER A 72 12.69 -2.34 -3.30
N ASN A 73 13.56 -3.35 -3.39
CA ASN A 73 14.34 -3.64 -4.59
C ASN A 73 13.71 -4.78 -5.43
N GLN A 74 12.42 -5.04 -5.24
CA GLN A 74 11.68 -5.95 -6.10
C GLN A 74 11.23 -5.19 -7.35
N ARG A 75 11.70 -5.66 -8.53
CA ARG A 75 11.48 -4.98 -9.81
C ARG A 75 10.81 -5.92 -10.80
N ILE A 76 9.85 -5.40 -11.55
CA ILE A 76 9.07 -6.16 -12.55
C ILE A 76 9.95 -6.78 -13.64
N TYR A 77 11.06 -6.14 -13.98
CA TYR A 77 11.99 -6.64 -15.01
C TYR A 77 12.90 -7.77 -14.51
N ARG A 78 12.93 -8.07 -13.21
CA ARG A 78 13.72 -9.20 -12.70
C ARG A 78 13.02 -10.51 -13.03
N ALA A 79 13.75 -11.45 -13.62
CA ALA A 79 13.22 -12.73 -14.13
C ALA A 79 12.48 -13.59 -13.09
N SER A 80 12.80 -13.40 -11.81
CA SER A 80 12.15 -14.08 -10.68
C SER A 80 10.81 -13.49 -10.28
N ILE A 81 10.48 -12.25 -10.71
CA ILE A 81 9.26 -11.53 -10.32
C ILE A 81 8.49 -11.21 -11.59
N LYS A 82 7.47 -12.01 -11.89
CA LYS A 82 6.67 -11.88 -13.12
C LYS A 82 5.29 -11.25 -12.89
N ALA A 83 5.03 -10.79 -11.68
CA ALA A 83 3.69 -10.36 -11.30
C ALA A 83 3.36 -8.91 -11.71
N GLY A 84 4.37 -8.10 -12.02
CA GLY A 84 4.19 -6.64 -12.12
C GLY A 84 3.91 -6.00 -10.74
N HIS A 85 3.76 -4.68 -10.71
CA HIS A 85 3.27 -3.92 -9.53
C HIS A 85 4.10 -4.05 -8.24
N THR A 86 5.35 -4.55 -8.30
CA THR A 86 6.21 -4.71 -7.11
C THR A 86 6.92 -3.43 -6.72
N GLU A 87 6.87 -2.40 -7.54
CA GLU A 87 7.31 -1.05 -7.24
C GLU A 87 6.22 -0.19 -6.60
N ASP A 88 4.97 -0.68 -6.63
CA ASP A 88 3.81 0.05 -6.17
C ASP A 88 3.56 -0.16 -4.68
N GLY A 89 3.12 0.89 -4.03
CA GLY A 89 2.70 0.89 -2.65
C GLY A 89 1.63 1.94 -2.38
N VAL A 90 1.18 2.02 -1.15
CA VAL A 90 0.23 3.05 -0.75
C VAL A 90 0.60 3.66 0.61
N LEU A 91 0.39 4.97 0.74
CA LEU A 91 0.22 5.61 2.02
C LEU A 91 -1.26 5.51 2.39
N PHE A 92 -1.54 4.84 3.49
CA PHE A 92 -2.88 4.60 3.98
C PHE A 92 -3.11 5.40 5.26
N SER A 93 -4.15 6.24 5.27
CA SER A 93 -4.51 7.01 6.45
C SER A 93 -5.96 6.78 6.87
N VAL A 94 -6.16 6.68 8.18
CA VAL A 94 -7.48 6.54 8.79
C VAL A 94 -7.65 7.63 9.82
N THR A 95 -8.75 8.39 9.70
CA THR A 95 -9.10 9.44 10.64
C THR A 95 -10.12 8.91 11.63
N PHE A 96 -9.78 8.95 12.90
CA PHE A 96 -10.68 8.65 14.00
C PHE A 96 -11.25 9.93 14.59
N ARG A 97 -12.52 9.92 14.91
CA ARG A 97 -13.21 11.03 15.58
C ARG A 97 -13.95 10.54 16.82
N ARG A 98 -13.87 11.32 17.89
CA ARG A 98 -14.67 11.14 19.11
C ARG A 98 -15.46 12.41 19.39
N THR A 99 -16.74 12.27 19.70
CA THR A 99 -17.59 13.40 20.09
C THR A 99 -17.99 13.22 21.56
N GLY A 100 -17.53 14.16 22.41
CA GLY A 100 -17.72 14.07 23.87
C GLY A 100 -17.11 12.78 24.43
N ASP A 101 -17.83 12.11 25.32
CA ASP A 101 -17.45 10.83 25.91
C ASP A 101 -17.99 9.61 25.13
N GLY A 102 -18.52 9.85 23.93
CA GLY A 102 -19.02 8.78 23.06
C GLY A 102 -17.91 7.86 22.51
N PRO A 103 -18.30 6.82 21.78
CA PRO A 103 -17.35 5.91 21.15
C PRO A 103 -16.54 6.64 20.05
N VAL A 104 -15.33 6.16 19.82
CA VAL A 104 -14.51 6.56 18.68
C VAL A 104 -15.09 5.93 17.42
N GLN A 105 -15.10 6.71 16.33
CA GLN A 105 -15.61 6.27 15.03
C GLN A 105 -14.59 6.62 13.93
N ILE A 106 -14.51 5.80 12.91
CA ILE A 106 -13.76 6.13 11.68
C ILE A 106 -14.56 7.18 10.93
N SER A 107 -13.95 8.35 10.70
CA SER A 107 -14.58 9.49 10.03
C SER A 107 -13.96 9.80 8.65
N GLY A 108 -12.85 9.18 8.31
CA GLY A 108 -12.20 9.31 7.00
C GLY A 108 -11.22 8.18 6.75
N VAL A 109 -11.11 7.82 5.48
CA VAL A 109 -10.13 6.85 4.98
C VAL A 109 -9.58 7.42 3.68
N ASP A 110 -8.26 7.55 3.60
CA ASP A 110 -7.57 8.04 2.41
C ASP A 110 -6.45 7.09 2.01
N VAL A 111 -6.26 6.95 0.71
CA VAL A 111 -5.20 6.14 0.11
C VAL A 111 -4.48 7.01 -0.92
N LEU A 112 -3.19 7.19 -0.74
CA LEU A 112 -2.33 7.85 -1.69
C LEU A 112 -1.38 6.80 -2.29
N PRO A 113 -1.51 6.47 -3.58
CA PRO A 113 -0.59 5.57 -4.26
C PRO A 113 0.83 6.10 -4.24
N THR A 114 1.79 5.18 -4.15
CA THR A 114 3.22 5.48 -4.17
C THR A 114 3.95 4.56 -5.14
N TRP A 115 5.05 5.04 -5.67
CA TRP A 115 5.94 4.28 -6.53
C TRP A 115 7.37 4.39 -6.01
N VAL A 116 8.12 3.28 -6.07
CA VAL A 116 9.52 3.24 -5.66
C VAL A 116 10.41 3.47 -6.86
N ASN A 117 10.88 4.71 -7.03
CA ASN A 117 11.90 5.05 -8.02
C ASN A 117 13.26 4.53 -7.58
N LEU A 118 13.94 3.80 -8.45
CA LEU A 118 15.32 3.37 -8.27
C LEU A 118 16.21 4.07 -9.29
N TYR A 119 17.22 4.79 -8.84
CA TYR A 119 18.24 5.36 -9.71
C TYR A 119 19.64 5.23 -9.08
N ARG A 120 20.67 5.44 -9.89
CA ARG A 120 22.02 5.47 -9.40
C ARG A 120 22.49 6.92 -9.18
N ASP A 121 23.18 7.12 -8.06
CA ASP A 121 23.88 8.36 -7.76
C ASP A 121 25.35 8.01 -7.45
N GLY A 122 26.23 8.21 -8.44
CA GLY A 122 27.58 7.66 -8.41
C GLY A 122 27.56 6.14 -8.31
N ASP A 123 28.16 5.60 -7.24
CA ASP A 123 28.23 4.16 -6.98
C ASP A 123 27.09 3.62 -6.10
N ARG A 124 26.09 4.46 -5.76
CA ARG A 124 25.00 4.08 -4.84
C ARG A 124 23.68 3.91 -5.57
N ASP A 125 22.95 2.87 -5.21
CA ASP A 125 21.54 2.73 -5.56
C ASP A 125 20.71 3.57 -4.60
N VAL A 126 19.86 4.44 -5.14
CA VAL A 126 18.94 5.29 -4.39
C VAL A 126 17.51 4.83 -4.62
N PHE A 127 16.81 4.55 -3.53
CA PHE A 127 15.39 4.20 -3.54
C PHE A 127 14.60 5.40 -3.06
N GLN A 128 13.78 5.96 -3.93
CA GLN A 128 13.01 7.17 -3.66
C GLN A 128 11.52 6.83 -3.72
N ILE A 129 10.78 7.13 -2.66
CA ILE A 129 9.33 6.94 -2.65
C ILE A 129 8.69 8.17 -3.29
N VAL A 130 8.00 7.96 -4.40
CA VAL A 130 7.28 9.00 -5.14
C VAL A 130 5.79 8.84 -4.87
N PRO A 131 5.12 9.80 -4.23
CA PRO A 131 3.67 9.78 -4.11
C PRO A 131 3.03 10.16 -5.46
N LEU A 132 1.97 9.45 -5.84
CA LEU A 132 1.30 9.59 -7.14
C LEU A 132 -0.01 10.39 -6.98
N ASP A 133 0.11 11.66 -6.63
CA ASP A 133 -1.01 12.60 -6.62
C ASP A 133 -1.07 13.32 -7.98
N THR A 134 -2.07 13.01 -8.77
CA THR A 134 -2.23 13.55 -10.14
C THR A 134 -2.35 15.08 -10.20
N ALA A 135 -2.61 15.75 -9.07
CA ALA A 135 -2.65 17.20 -8.99
C ALA A 135 -1.25 17.85 -9.02
N LYS A 136 -0.17 17.07 -8.94
CA LYS A 136 1.21 17.57 -8.85
C LYS A 136 2.07 17.04 -9.99
N ASP A 137 3.00 17.88 -10.46
CA ASP A 137 4.05 17.46 -11.38
C ASP A 137 5.19 16.77 -10.61
N TRP A 138 5.05 15.47 -10.44
CA TRP A 138 6.04 14.65 -9.75
C TRP A 138 7.35 14.48 -10.52
N ARG A 139 7.32 14.54 -11.86
CA ARG A 139 8.54 14.45 -12.69
C ARG A 139 9.51 15.56 -12.33
N THR A 140 9.03 16.80 -12.32
CA THR A 140 9.84 17.96 -11.93
C THR A 140 10.18 17.94 -10.44
N ALA A 141 9.23 17.65 -9.57
CA ALA A 141 9.44 17.69 -8.12
C ALA A 141 10.49 16.67 -7.62
N PHE A 142 10.63 15.53 -8.29
CA PHE A 142 11.56 14.46 -7.93
C PHE A 142 12.69 14.25 -8.93
N ASP A 143 12.84 15.14 -9.93
CA ASP A 143 13.89 15.04 -10.97
C ASP A 143 13.89 13.66 -11.64
N LEU A 144 12.71 13.16 -12.00
CA LEU A 144 12.53 11.81 -12.56
C LEU A 144 13.08 11.68 -13.99
N ASP A 145 13.31 12.79 -14.68
CA ASP A 145 13.92 12.82 -16.01
C ASP A 145 15.45 12.90 -15.99
N ARG A 146 16.06 12.85 -14.79
CA ARG A 146 17.52 12.80 -14.65
C ARG A 146 18.08 11.60 -15.40
N PRO A 147 19.09 11.78 -16.25
CA PRO A 147 19.74 10.65 -16.91
C PRO A 147 20.30 9.66 -15.87
N ALA A 148 20.06 8.39 -16.09
CA ALA A 148 20.69 7.35 -15.26
C ALA A 148 22.20 7.49 -15.32
N ALA A 149 22.85 7.61 -14.18
CA ALA A 149 24.31 7.67 -14.10
C ALA A 149 24.88 6.25 -14.23
N GLY A 150 25.12 5.81 -15.49
CA GLY A 150 25.83 4.56 -15.77
C GLY A 150 25.06 3.48 -16.51
N PRO A 151 25.72 2.42 -17.00
CA PRO A 151 25.16 1.46 -17.97
C PRO A 151 24.22 0.40 -17.39
N ALA A 152 23.71 0.54 -16.19
CA ALA A 152 22.99 -0.53 -15.52
C ALA A 152 21.56 -0.20 -15.09
N ASP A 153 21.08 1.01 -15.31
CA ASP A 153 19.68 1.32 -14.98
C ASP A 153 18.79 1.17 -16.22
N THR A 154 18.39 -0.07 -16.45
CA THR A 154 17.38 -0.40 -17.47
C THR A 154 15.97 -0.37 -16.90
N GLY A 155 15.76 0.14 -15.69
CA GLY A 155 14.54 -0.08 -14.93
C GLY A 155 13.83 1.17 -14.43
N ASN A 156 14.14 2.35 -14.94
CA ASN A 156 13.34 3.53 -14.61
C ASN A 156 12.13 3.64 -15.55
N ASP A 157 11.16 2.78 -15.33
CA ASP A 157 9.92 2.77 -16.13
C ASP A 157 9.01 3.99 -15.83
N GLY A 158 9.38 4.79 -14.85
CA GLY A 158 8.70 6.03 -14.50
C GLY A 158 7.25 5.86 -13.99
N PRO A 159 6.59 6.95 -13.64
CA PRO A 159 5.21 6.95 -13.15
C PRO A 159 4.17 6.43 -14.16
N ALA A 160 4.52 6.35 -15.46
CA ALA A 160 3.59 5.87 -16.49
C ALA A 160 3.13 4.42 -16.28
N ASN A 161 3.94 3.59 -15.60
CA ASN A 161 3.54 2.22 -15.27
C ASN A 161 2.70 2.12 -14.00
N ALA A 162 2.78 3.12 -13.14
CA ALA A 162 1.96 3.15 -11.94
C ALA A 162 0.53 3.66 -12.20
N GLU A 163 0.32 4.51 -13.21
CA GLU A 163 -1.02 4.96 -13.60
C GLU A 163 -1.91 3.82 -14.10
N ASN A 164 -1.32 2.78 -14.70
CA ASN A 164 -2.05 1.60 -15.17
C ASN A 164 -2.24 0.52 -14.09
N SER A 165 -1.71 0.74 -12.88
CA SER A 165 -1.79 -0.23 -11.80
C SER A 165 -3.14 -0.22 -11.06
N TYR A 166 -3.97 0.80 -11.29
CA TYR A 166 -5.18 1.09 -10.51
C TYR A 166 -6.48 1.12 -11.35
N GLU A 167 -6.40 0.80 -12.64
CA GLU A 167 -7.57 0.48 -13.48
C GLU A 167 -7.86 -1.04 -13.40
#